data_311b120a1cd6f15945925dda0a768ca9
#
_entry.id   311b120a1cd6f15945925dda0a768ca9
#
_cell.length_a   1.000
_cell.length_b   1.000
_cell.length_c   1.000
_cell.angle_alpha   90.00
_cell.angle_beta   90.00
_cell.angle_gamma   90.00
#
_symmetry.space_group_name_H-M   'P 1'
#
loop_
_entity.id
_entity.type
_entity.pdbx_description
1 polymer ?
#
loop_
_entity_poly.entity_id
_entity_poly.type
_entity_poly.pdbx_seq_one_letter_code
_entity_poly.pdbx_strand_id
1 'polypeptide(L)'
;MADARTEILERLRAASGATPSAPEGVLPEFPSKKYSLSERLPLLRRCMEAVRTEFLEATKEGWPEAVRAFLVAQGAMRVAYGPATDAGRRLAAAFSSAGSPELVPYDRPIEELKSTLFSEVDAGFTTTRGAIAETGTLVLWPSPEEPRLLSLVPPLHVALLDTSTIRDSFAATIRDEGWARGMPANALLISGPSKTADIEQTLAYGVHGPKRLVVVLV
;
A
#
# COMPACT_ATOMS: atom_id res chain seq x y z
N MET A 1 42.85 -11.67 16.89
CA MET A 1 42.06 -12.07 15.70
C MET A 1 41.15 -10.91 15.38
N ALA A 2 41.26 -10.32 14.22
CA ALA A 2 40.35 -9.26 13.79
C ALA A 2 38.92 -9.88 13.71
N ASP A 3 37.95 -9.19 14.30
CA ASP A 3 36.56 -9.63 14.26
C ASP A 3 36.06 -9.61 12.80
N ALA A 4 35.51 -10.72 12.34
CA ALA A 4 34.99 -10.86 10.97
C ALA A 4 34.02 -9.71 10.58
N ARG A 5 33.31 -9.15 11.56
CA ARG A 5 32.47 -7.96 11.38
C ARG A 5 33.30 -6.74 10.95
N THR A 6 34.43 -6.50 11.61
CA THR A 6 35.31 -5.39 11.33
C THR A 6 35.90 -5.50 9.91
N GLU A 7 36.34 -6.69 9.53
CA GLU A 7 36.89 -6.95 8.19
C GLU A 7 35.83 -6.75 7.08
N ILE A 8 34.60 -7.23 7.29
CA ILE A 8 33.47 -7.03 6.35
C ILE A 8 33.14 -5.52 6.21
N LEU A 9 33.08 -4.81 7.33
CA LEU A 9 32.77 -3.37 7.30
C LEU A 9 33.89 -2.56 6.64
N GLU A 10 35.15 -2.91 6.81
CA GLU A 10 36.28 -2.27 6.14
C GLU A 10 36.24 -2.52 4.62
N ARG A 11 35.96 -3.73 4.18
CA ARG A 11 35.75 -4.04 2.75
C ARG A 11 34.58 -3.26 2.15
N LEU A 12 33.44 -3.18 2.85
CA LEU A 12 32.30 -2.38 2.39
C LEU A 12 32.62 -0.89 2.31
N ARG A 13 33.34 -0.33 3.29
CA ARG A 13 33.75 1.08 3.27
C ARG A 13 34.76 1.36 2.15
N ALA A 14 35.72 0.47 1.93
CA ALA A 14 36.66 0.58 0.83
C ALA A 14 35.96 0.51 -0.54
N ALA A 15 34.96 -0.33 -0.70
CA ALA A 15 34.12 -0.42 -1.90
C ALA A 15 33.25 0.82 -2.08
N SER A 16 32.73 1.43 -1.00
CA SER A 16 31.89 2.64 -1.04
C SER A 16 32.70 3.90 -1.45
N GLY A 17 34.03 3.89 -1.30
CA GLY A 17 34.89 4.98 -1.75
C GLY A 17 35.00 5.10 -3.27
N ALA A 18 34.62 4.07 -4.01
CA ALA A 18 34.46 4.10 -5.45
C ALA A 18 32.95 4.21 -5.76
N THR A 19 32.31 5.35 -5.46
CA THR A 19 31.01 5.62 -6.03
C THR A 19 31.17 5.65 -7.53
N PRO A 20 30.64 4.68 -8.30
CA PRO A 20 30.57 4.86 -9.74
C PRO A 20 29.76 6.13 -9.92
N SER A 21 30.32 7.18 -10.53
CA SER A 21 29.49 8.26 -11.02
C SER A 21 28.41 7.57 -11.84
N ALA A 22 27.17 7.75 -11.43
CA ALA A 22 26.05 7.28 -12.26
C ALA A 22 26.39 7.78 -13.67
N PRO A 23 26.37 6.90 -14.69
CA PRO A 23 26.63 7.36 -16.03
C PRO A 23 25.71 8.54 -16.25
N GLU A 24 26.25 9.69 -16.65
CA GLU A 24 25.49 10.82 -17.16
C GLU A 24 24.86 10.41 -18.50
N GLY A 25 24.10 9.35 -18.46
CA GLY A 25 23.32 8.82 -19.54
C GLY A 25 21.87 9.25 -19.30
N VAL A 26 21.33 9.98 -20.24
CA VAL A 26 19.88 10.12 -20.41
C VAL A 26 19.28 8.73 -20.21
N LEU A 27 18.54 8.53 -19.11
CA LEU A 27 17.82 7.28 -18.91
C LEU A 27 17.00 7.03 -20.18
N PRO A 28 17.06 5.83 -20.78
CA PRO A 28 16.30 5.56 -21.97
C PRO A 28 14.82 5.93 -21.71
N GLU A 29 14.29 6.78 -22.56
CA GLU A 29 12.85 7.08 -22.51
C GLU A 29 12.13 5.79 -22.82
N PHE A 30 11.60 5.13 -21.81
CA PHE A 30 10.68 4.04 -22.02
C PHE A 30 9.41 4.62 -22.65
N PRO A 31 9.00 4.14 -23.86
CA PRO A 31 7.79 4.60 -24.50
C PRO A 31 6.60 4.26 -23.59
N SER A 32 6.17 5.21 -22.78
CA SER A 32 4.97 5.08 -21.98
C SER A 32 3.78 5.60 -22.79
N LYS A 33 2.71 4.81 -22.87
CA LYS A 33 1.43 5.30 -23.38
C LYS A 33 0.95 6.43 -22.48
N LYS A 34 0.44 7.48 -23.09
CA LYS A 34 -0.23 8.57 -22.39
C LYS A 34 -1.73 8.29 -22.42
N TYR A 35 -2.36 8.36 -21.27
CA TYR A 35 -3.80 8.21 -21.12
C TYR A 35 -4.42 9.54 -20.68
N SER A 36 -5.57 9.89 -21.22
CA SER A 36 -6.36 10.99 -20.70
C SER A 36 -6.83 10.68 -19.27
N LEU A 37 -7.18 11.71 -18.52
CA LEU A 37 -7.71 11.53 -17.16
C LEU A 37 -8.93 10.60 -17.12
N SER A 38 -9.80 10.68 -18.15
CA SER A 38 -10.99 9.84 -18.29
C SER A 38 -10.67 8.37 -18.61
N GLU A 39 -9.48 8.07 -19.14
CA GLU A 39 -9.05 6.69 -19.45
C GLU A 39 -8.32 6.00 -18.30
N ARG A 40 -7.68 6.77 -17.40
CA ARG A 40 -6.84 6.22 -16.34
C ARG A 40 -7.62 5.37 -15.35
N LEU A 41 -8.74 5.88 -14.83
CA LEU A 41 -9.54 5.14 -13.85
C LEU A 41 -10.18 3.87 -14.43
N PRO A 42 -10.82 3.87 -15.62
CA PRO A 42 -11.32 2.65 -16.23
C PRO A 42 -10.23 1.62 -16.51
N LEU A 43 -9.02 2.07 -16.91
CA LEU A 43 -7.89 1.18 -17.14
C LEU A 43 -7.39 0.55 -15.83
N LEU A 44 -7.21 1.37 -14.79
CA LEU A 44 -6.83 0.90 -13.45
C LEU A 44 -7.81 -0.18 -12.97
N ARG A 45 -9.11 0.12 -13.02
CA ARG A 45 -10.17 -0.81 -12.59
C ARG A 45 -10.09 -2.13 -13.34
N ARG A 46 -10.07 -2.08 -14.66
CA ARG A 46 -9.99 -3.29 -15.51
C ARG A 46 -8.80 -4.18 -15.13
N CYS A 47 -7.62 -3.59 -14.91
CA CYS A 47 -6.43 -4.35 -14.54
C CYS A 47 -6.56 -4.97 -13.14
N MET A 48 -7.08 -4.22 -12.17
CA MET A 48 -7.19 -4.67 -10.79
C MET A 48 -8.35 -5.64 -10.57
N GLU A 49 -9.48 -5.46 -11.26
CA GLU A 49 -10.62 -6.38 -11.22
C GLU A 49 -10.25 -7.76 -11.82
N ALA A 50 -9.39 -7.77 -12.85
CA ALA A 50 -8.88 -9.03 -13.43
C ALA A 50 -8.10 -9.89 -12.41
N VAL A 51 -7.60 -9.29 -11.34
CA VAL A 51 -6.92 -9.98 -10.23
C VAL A 51 -7.73 -9.95 -8.93
N ARG A 52 -9.05 -9.79 -9.03
CA ARG A 52 -10.03 -9.86 -7.92
C ARG A 52 -9.95 -8.71 -6.91
N THR A 53 -9.48 -7.54 -7.30
CA THR A 53 -9.63 -6.34 -6.47
C THR A 53 -11.06 -5.84 -6.54
N GLU A 54 -11.60 -5.43 -5.40
CA GLU A 54 -12.93 -4.84 -5.26
C GLU A 54 -12.81 -3.31 -5.19
N PHE A 55 -13.86 -2.61 -5.64
CA PHE A 55 -13.90 -1.14 -5.57
C PHE A 55 -15.14 -0.67 -4.80
N LEU A 56 -14.92 0.33 -3.95
CA LEU A 56 -15.96 1.05 -3.22
C LEU A 56 -15.91 2.51 -3.63
N GLU A 57 -16.99 3.02 -4.20
CA GLU A 57 -17.10 4.43 -4.58
C GLU A 57 -17.58 5.26 -3.42
N ALA A 58 -16.92 6.39 -3.17
CA ALA A 58 -17.30 7.31 -2.12
C ALA A 58 -16.97 8.75 -2.51
N THR A 59 -17.55 9.72 -1.79
CA THR A 59 -17.14 11.11 -1.91
C THR A 59 -15.95 11.41 -1.00
N LYS A 60 -15.23 12.51 -1.27
CA LYS A 60 -14.10 12.95 -0.42
C LYS A 60 -14.50 13.20 1.03
N GLU A 61 -15.74 13.55 1.27
CA GLU A 61 -16.27 13.77 2.62
C GLU A 61 -16.82 12.49 3.24
N GLY A 62 -17.55 11.68 2.47
CA GLY A 62 -18.35 10.55 2.94
C GLY A 62 -17.62 9.20 2.99
N TRP A 63 -16.37 9.12 2.52
CA TRP A 63 -15.64 7.85 2.48
C TRP A 63 -15.48 7.16 3.86
N PRO A 64 -15.31 7.90 5.01
CA PRO A 64 -15.13 7.21 6.28
C PRO A 64 -16.38 6.40 6.66
N GLU A 65 -17.55 6.98 6.42
CA GLU A 65 -18.83 6.33 6.68
C GLU A 65 -19.10 5.17 5.70
N ALA A 66 -18.70 5.34 4.42
CA ALA A 66 -18.79 4.28 3.43
C ALA A 66 -17.91 3.08 3.80
N VAL A 67 -16.67 3.32 4.27
CA VAL A 67 -15.76 2.29 4.77
C VAL A 67 -16.36 1.60 6.00
N ARG A 68 -16.89 2.36 6.95
CA ARG A 68 -17.57 1.81 8.13
C ARG A 68 -18.71 0.90 7.74
N ALA A 69 -19.63 1.39 6.91
CA ALA A 69 -20.80 0.63 6.46
C ALA A 69 -20.38 -0.65 5.71
N PHE A 70 -19.38 -0.56 4.85
CA PHE A 70 -18.81 -1.70 4.15
C PHE A 70 -18.28 -2.74 5.13
N LEU A 71 -17.45 -2.34 6.09
CA LEU A 71 -16.83 -3.27 7.05
C LEU A 71 -17.85 -3.92 7.98
N VAL A 72 -18.87 -3.17 8.41
CA VAL A 72 -20.01 -3.73 9.16
C VAL A 72 -20.73 -4.79 8.33
N ALA A 73 -21.02 -4.51 7.06
CA ALA A 73 -21.68 -5.46 6.15
C ALA A 73 -20.83 -6.72 5.88
N GLN A 74 -19.50 -6.62 5.97
CA GLN A 74 -18.59 -7.76 5.88
C GLN A 74 -18.44 -8.54 7.19
N GLY A 75 -19.04 -8.08 8.28
CA GLY A 75 -18.91 -8.70 9.61
C GLY A 75 -17.53 -8.53 10.23
N ALA A 76 -16.75 -7.53 9.79
CA ALA A 76 -15.47 -7.22 10.40
C ALA A 76 -15.67 -6.75 11.84
N MET A 77 -14.90 -7.29 12.77
CA MET A 77 -14.98 -6.94 14.20
C MET A 77 -13.86 -5.99 14.61
N ARG A 78 -12.67 -6.12 14.00
CA ARG A 78 -11.48 -5.35 14.34
C ARG A 78 -10.76 -4.83 13.11
N VAL A 79 -10.42 -3.53 13.13
CA VAL A 79 -9.80 -2.83 12.00
C VAL A 79 -8.54 -2.10 12.47
N ALA A 80 -7.39 -2.51 11.95
CA ALA A 80 -6.12 -1.83 12.23
C ALA A 80 -5.94 -0.60 11.34
N TYR A 81 -5.42 0.49 11.89
CA TYR A 81 -5.25 1.76 11.19
C TYR A 81 -4.14 2.61 11.79
N GLY A 82 -3.67 3.63 11.04
CA GLY A 82 -2.70 4.62 11.51
C GLY A 82 -3.38 5.83 12.15
N PRO A 83 -3.45 5.95 13.48
CA PRO A 83 -4.24 6.99 14.15
C PRO A 83 -3.67 8.40 13.99
N ALA A 84 -2.38 8.53 13.74
CA ALA A 84 -1.71 9.82 13.60
C ALA A 84 -1.91 10.46 12.22
N THR A 85 -2.38 9.71 11.22
CA THR A 85 -2.67 10.25 9.89
C THR A 85 -4.00 11.05 9.89
N ASP A 86 -4.15 11.94 8.93
CA ASP A 86 -5.41 12.68 8.76
C ASP A 86 -6.57 11.74 8.41
N ALA A 87 -6.32 10.79 7.51
CA ALA A 87 -7.30 9.77 7.16
C ALA A 87 -7.69 8.90 8.36
N GLY A 88 -6.70 8.51 9.19
CA GLY A 88 -6.95 7.74 10.40
C GLY A 88 -7.84 8.47 11.41
N ARG A 89 -7.62 9.78 11.62
CA ARG A 89 -8.48 10.59 12.49
C ARG A 89 -9.91 10.69 11.97
N ARG A 90 -10.08 10.87 10.67
CA ARG A 90 -11.40 10.91 10.02
C ARG A 90 -12.11 9.56 10.11
N LEU A 91 -11.37 8.45 9.90
CA LEU A 91 -11.89 7.11 10.08
C LEU A 91 -12.39 6.90 11.52
N ALA A 92 -11.56 7.26 12.51
CA ALA A 92 -11.88 7.12 13.93
C ALA A 92 -13.15 7.89 14.32
N ALA A 93 -13.34 9.09 13.77
CA ALA A 93 -14.56 9.87 14.00
C ALA A 93 -15.82 9.15 13.50
N ALA A 94 -15.80 8.53 12.32
CA ALA A 94 -16.93 7.79 11.77
C ALA A 94 -17.22 6.49 12.54
N PHE A 95 -16.20 5.85 13.10
CA PHE A 95 -16.33 4.59 13.85
C PHE A 95 -16.76 4.76 15.31
N SER A 96 -16.96 5.98 15.78
CA SER A 96 -17.49 6.25 17.12
C SER A 96 -18.96 5.85 17.29
N SER A 97 -19.67 5.56 16.21
CA SER A 97 -21.09 5.15 16.21
C SER A 97 -21.27 3.73 16.74
N ALA A 98 -22.39 3.48 17.43
CA ALA A 98 -22.72 2.14 17.93
C ALA A 98 -22.81 1.10 16.80
N GLY A 99 -22.32 -0.10 17.06
CA GLY A 99 -22.26 -1.19 16.07
C GLY A 99 -21.13 -1.09 15.06
N SER A 100 -20.19 -0.15 15.23
CA SER A 100 -18.98 -0.10 14.44
C SER A 100 -17.98 -1.17 14.87
N PRO A 101 -17.11 -1.66 13.95
CA PRO A 101 -15.96 -2.46 14.32
C PRO A 101 -15.04 -1.72 15.32
N GLU A 102 -14.36 -2.47 16.17
CA GLU A 102 -13.32 -1.93 17.05
C GLU A 102 -12.14 -1.45 16.21
N LEU A 103 -11.67 -0.22 16.45
CA LEU A 103 -10.46 0.29 15.84
C LEU A 103 -9.23 -0.08 16.67
N VAL A 104 -8.28 -0.74 16.04
CA VAL A 104 -6.99 -1.11 16.62
C VAL A 104 -5.93 -0.13 16.13
N PRO A 105 -5.49 0.83 16.95
CA PRO A 105 -4.50 1.81 16.53
C PRO A 105 -3.12 1.17 16.41
N TYR A 106 -2.41 1.44 15.31
CA TYR A 106 -1.00 1.08 15.17
C TYR A 106 -0.15 2.26 15.68
N ASP A 107 -0.03 2.39 17.00
CA ASP A 107 0.59 3.52 17.70
C ASP A 107 1.73 3.12 18.64
N ARG A 108 2.15 1.85 18.58
CA ARG A 108 3.19 1.28 19.45
C ARG A 108 4.08 0.30 18.68
N PRO A 109 5.22 -0.13 19.24
CA PRO A 109 6.13 -1.10 18.61
C PRO A 109 5.41 -2.39 18.21
N ILE A 110 5.87 -3.00 17.11
CA ILE A 110 5.27 -4.22 16.56
C ILE A 110 5.30 -5.39 17.55
N GLU A 111 6.30 -5.43 18.43
CA GLU A 111 6.46 -6.47 19.46
C GLU A 111 5.23 -6.54 20.38
N GLU A 112 4.59 -5.40 20.64
CA GLU A 112 3.39 -5.30 21.47
C GLU A 112 2.09 -5.55 20.68
N LEU A 113 2.11 -5.27 19.37
CA LEU A 113 0.93 -5.39 18.49
C LEU A 113 0.88 -6.71 17.72
N LYS A 114 1.99 -7.44 17.66
CA LYS A 114 2.14 -8.60 16.78
C LYS A 114 1.02 -9.63 16.97
N SER A 115 0.72 -10.03 18.19
CA SER A 115 -0.34 -11.01 18.46
C SER A 115 -1.69 -10.53 17.92
N THR A 116 -2.07 -9.30 18.27
CA THR A 116 -3.36 -8.71 17.85
C THR A 116 -3.42 -8.55 16.33
N LEU A 117 -2.38 -7.99 15.71
CA LEU A 117 -2.35 -7.72 14.28
C LEU A 117 -2.45 -9.02 13.44
N PHE A 118 -1.79 -10.10 13.88
CA PHE A 118 -1.74 -11.35 13.11
C PHE A 118 -2.90 -12.30 13.41
N SER A 119 -3.58 -12.19 14.55
CA SER A 119 -4.55 -13.19 14.99
C SER A 119 -5.97 -12.65 15.22
N GLU A 120 -6.13 -11.33 15.39
CA GLU A 120 -7.38 -10.77 15.88
C GLU A 120 -7.97 -9.68 14.96
N VAL A 121 -7.15 -9.14 14.03
CA VAL A 121 -7.56 -8.06 13.13
C VAL A 121 -8.14 -8.63 11.85
N ASP A 122 -9.32 -8.18 11.48
CA ASP A 122 -10.02 -8.61 10.26
C ASP A 122 -9.65 -7.77 9.04
N ALA A 123 -9.40 -6.46 9.27
CA ALA A 123 -9.07 -5.54 8.18
C ALA A 123 -7.98 -4.54 8.57
N GLY A 124 -7.17 -4.15 7.60
CA GLY A 124 -6.23 -3.04 7.72
C GLY A 124 -6.61 -1.91 6.79
N PHE A 125 -6.64 -0.69 7.32
CA PHE A 125 -6.90 0.51 6.53
C PHE A 125 -5.61 1.27 6.29
N THR A 126 -5.40 1.67 5.01
CA THR A 126 -4.28 2.54 4.61
C THR A 126 -4.72 3.59 3.60
N THR A 127 -3.92 4.64 3.52
CA THR A 127 -3.94 5.58 2.39
C THR A 127 -3.05 5.08 1.26
N THR A 128 -3.20 5.67 0.08
CA THR A 128 -2.28 5.49 -1.03
C THR A 128 -1.62 6.81 -1.41
N ARG A 129 -0.39 6.75 -1.90
CA ARG A 129 0.28 7.89 -2.53
C ARG A 129 -0.35 8.21 -3.89
N GLY A 130 -0.87 7.19 -4.56
CA GLY A 130 -1.52 7.25 -5.84
C GLY A 130 -1.66 5.87 -6.46
N ALA A 131 -1.88 5.82 -7.77
CA ALA A 131 -1.96 4.58 -8.52
C ALA A 131 -1.38 4.71 -9.93
N ILE A 132 -1.06 3.58 -10.55
CA ILE A 132 -0.51 3.44 -11.90
C ILE A 132 -1.56 2.76 -12.78
N ALA A 133 -2.09 3.49 -13.76
CA ALA A 133 -3.18 3.02 -14.60
C ALA A 133 -2.79 1.81 -15.47
N GLU A 134 -1.65 1.87 -16.15
CA GLU A 134 -1.24 0.85 -17.13
C GLU A 134 -1.04 -0.55 -16.53
N THR A 135 -0.69 -0.62 -15.23
CA THR A 135 -0.42 -1.88 -14.53
C THR A 135 -1.49 -2.26 -13.51
N GLY A 136 -2.45 -1.37 -13.26
CA GLY A 136 -3.43 -1.60 -12.20
C GLY A 136 -2.77 -1.71 -10.83
N THR A 137 -1.98 -0.72 -10.43
CA THR A 137 -1.12 -0.83 -9.24
C THR A 137 -1.34 0.36 -8.32
N LEU A 138 -1.60 0.12 -7.04
CA LEU A 138 -1.55 1.13 -5.99
C LEU A 138 -0.11 1.39 -5.58
N VAL A 139 0.20 2.64 -5.27
CA VAL A 139 1.49 3.07 -4.71
C VAL A 139 1.28 3.46 -3.25
N LEU A 140 1.90 2.74 -2.34
CA LEU A 140 1.87 3.05 -0.91
C LEU A 140 3.26 3.47 -0.43
N TRP A 141 3.28 4.50 0.42
CA TRP A 141 4.49 4.97 1.09
C TRP A 141 4.34 4.79 2.60
N PRO A 142 4.70 3.63 3.12
CA PRO A 142 4.66 3.39 4.55
C PRO A 142 5.50 4.41 5.32
N SER A 143 4.96 4.85 6.43
CA SER A 143 5.60 5.78 7.36
C SER A 143 5.49 5.25 8.80
N PRO A 144 6.12 5.88 9.77
CA PRO A 144 5.90 5.54 11.18
C PRO A 144 4.43 5.66 11.61
N GLU A 145 3.70 6.63 11.02
CA GLU A 145 2.29 6.89 11.30
C GLU A 145 1.34 5.92 10.59
N GLU A 146 1.80 5.31 9.49
CA GLU A 146 1.04 4.33 8.70
C GLU A 146 1.98 3.19 8.26
N PRO A 147 2.32 2.28 9.19
CA PRO A 147 3.30 1.22 8.92
C PRO A 147 2.83 0.20 7.88
N ARG A 148 3.79 -0.33 7.11
CA ARG A 148 3.54 -1.27 6.01
C ARG A 148 2.72 -2.51 6.39
N LEU A 149 2.80 -2.95 7.64
CA LEU A 149 2.08 -4.14 8.09
C LEU A 149 0.56 -3.98 8.06
N LEU A 150 0.05 -2.75 8.09
CA LEU A 150 -1.38 -2.47 7.90
C LEU A 150 -1.91 -2.97 6.54
N SER A 151 -1.09 -2.90 5.49
CA SER A 151 -1.44 -3.36 4.15
C SER A 151 -1.04 -4.81 3.86
N LEU A 152 -0.22 -5.44 4.70
CA LEU A 152 0.38 -6.74 4.41
C LEU A 152 -0.12 -7.89 5.29
N VAL A 153 -0.60 -7.61 6.52
CA VAL A 153 -0.92 -8.65 7.50
C VAL A 153 -2.42 -8.95 7.57
N PRO A 154 -3.33 -7.98 7.74
CA PRO A 154 -4.75 -8.26 7.88
C PRO A 154 -5.32 -8.99 6.67
N PRO A 155 -6.28 -9.91 6.85
CA PRO A 155 -6.86 -10.69 5.75
C PRO A 155 -7.61 -9.84 4.72
N LEU A 156 -8.13 -8.68 5.11
CA LEU A 156 -8.74 -7.68 4.23
C LEU A 156 -7.91 -6.38 4.27
N HIS A 157 -7.42 -5.93 3.14
CA HIS A 157 -6.81 -4.61 2.99
C HIS A 157 -7.80 -3.64 2.37
N VAL A 158 -8.06 -2.53 3.04
CA VAL A 158 -8.88 -1.40 2.56
C VAL A 158 -7.96 -0.22 2.28
N ALA A 159 -7.83 0.15 1.01
CA ALA A 159 -6.91 1.20 0.56
C ALA A 159 -7.68 2.41 0.03
N LEU A 160 -7.47 3.59 0.61
CA LEU A 160 -8.07 4.85 0.16
C LEU A 160 -7.25 5.44 -0.99
N LEU A 161 -7.90 5.68 -2.13
CA LEU A 161 -7.30 6.26 -3.34
C LEU A 161 -8.03 7.53 -3.77
N ASP A 162 -7.33 8.65 -3.77
CA ASP A 162 -7.77 9.86 -4.50
C ASP A 162 -7.54 9.64 -6.00
N THR A 163 -8.63 9.61 -6.78
CA THR A 163 -8.59 9.33 -8.21
C THR A 163 -7.77 10.36 -9.01
N SER A 164 -7.59 11.57 -8.48
CA SER A 164 -6.74 12.60 -9.09
C SER A 164 -5.24 12.26 -9.08
N THR A 165 -4.84 11.31 -8.23
CA THR A 165 -3.44 10.88 -8.07
C THR A 165 -3.07 9.70 -8.98
N ILE A 166 -3.98 9.24 -9.85
CA ILE A 166 -3.70 8.17 -10.80
C ILE A 166 -2.77 8.69 -11.91
N ARG A 167 -1.63 8.02 -12.11
CA ARG A 167 -0.65 8.31 -13.16
C ARG A 167 -0.74 7.28 -14.28
N ASP A 168 -0.20 7.63 -15.46
CA ASP A 168 -0.21 6.74 -16.63
C ASP A 168 0.61 5.49 -16.41
N SER A 169 1.88 5.68 -15.98
CA SER A 169 2.90 4.65 -15.89
C SER A 169 3.75 4.78 -14.64
N PHE A 170 4.52 3.76 -14.33
CA PHE A 170 5.47 3.80 -13.23
C PHE A 170 6.55 4.86 -13.44
N ALA A 171 7.06 5.02 -14.66
CA ALA A 171 8.01 6.06 -14.99
C ALA A 171 7.43 7.47 -14.79
N ALA A 172 6.16 7.68 -15.17
CA ALA A 172 5.45 8.93 -14.90
C ALA A 172 5.31 9.17 -13.38
N THR A 173 4.99 8.14 -12.63
CA THR A 173 4.89 8.22 -11.14
C THR A 173 6.20 8.65 -10.52
N ILE A 174 7.33 8.01 -10.86
CA ILE A 174 8.66 8.36 -10.35
C ILE A 174 9.02 9.81 -10.64
N ARG A 175 8.76 10.25 -11.87
CA ARG A 175 9.08 11.61 -12.32
C ARG A 175 8.20 12.65 -11.64
N ASP A 176 6.88 12.47 -11.71
CA ASP A 176 5.90 13.47 -11.29
C ASP A 176 5.84 13.60 -9.76
N GLU A 177 6.08 12.51 -9.04
CA GLU A 177 6.19 12.49 -7.59
C GLU A 177 7.60 12.87 -7.08
N GLY A 178 8.55 13.04 -7.99
CA GLY A 178 9.90 13.48 -7.65
C GLY A 178 10.69 12.50 -6.78
N TRP A 179 10.54 11.20 -7.00
CA TRP A 179 11.19 10.15 -6.19
C TRP A 179 12.71 10.30 -6.13
N ALA A 180 13.35 10.82 -7.17
CA ALA A 180 14.80 11.08 -7.19
C ALA A 180 15.25 12.09 -6.12
N ARG A 181 14.34 12.94 -5.61
CA ARG A 181 14.63 13.96 -4.59
C ARG A 181 14.43 13.45 -3.16
N GLY A 182 13.83 12.31 -2.98
CA GLY A 182 13.59 11.72 -1.66
C GLY A 182 12.67 10.50 -1.77
N MET A 183 13.28 9.32 -1.81
CA MET A 183 12.52 8.07 -1.70
C MET A 183 12.32 7.68 -0.23
N PRO A 184 11.19 7.09 0.12
CA PRO A 184 11.02 6.48 1.43
C PRO A 184 11.94 5.27 1.55
N ALA A 185 12.20 4.83 2.77
CA ALA A 185 12.94 3.59 3.02
C ALA A 185 12.24 2.36 2.43
N ASN A 186 10.95 2.45 2.21
CA ASN A 186 10.14 1.38 1.63
C ASN A 186 8.96 1.97 0.83
N ALA A 187 8.76 1.50 -0.40
CA ALA A 187 7.58 1.77 -1.21
C ALA A 187 6.94 0.45 -1.60
N LEU A 188 5.62 0.34 -1.47
CA LEU A 188 4.87 -0.84 -1.86
C LEU A 188 4.10 -0.57 -3.14
N LEU A 189 4.16 -1.52 -4.06
CA LEU A 189 3.38 -1.55 -5.29
C LEU A 189 2.41 -2.73 -5.20
N ILE A 190 1.11 -2.44 -5.05
CA ILE A 190 0.08 -3.44 -4.80
C ILE A 190 -0.90 -3.47 -5.96
N SER A 191 -0.91 -4.58 -6.72
CA SER A 191 -1.78 -4.74 -7.89
C SER A 191 -3.02 -5.59 -7.61
N GLY A 192 -3.15 -6.16 -6.41
CA GLY A 192 -4.28 -7.01 -6.05
C GLY A 192 -4.06 -7.74 -4.72
N PRO A 193 -4.96 -8.65 -4.35
CA PRO A 193 -4.79 -9.52 -3.18
C PRO A 193 -3.52 -10.35 -3.28
N SER A 194 -2.98 -10.77 -2.12
CA SER A 194 -1.82 -11.65 -2.08
C SER A 194 -2.10 -12.97 -2.79
N LYS A 195 -1.22 -13.33 -3.70
CA LYS A 195 -1.36 -14.50 -4.58
C LYS A 195 -0.05 -15.26 -4.62
N THR A 196 -0.11 -16.54 -4.30
CA THR A 196 1.01 -17.48 -4.43
C THR A 196 0.67 -18.51 -5.49
N ALA A 197 1.58 -18.75 -6.42
CA ALA A 197 1.50 -19.86 -7.36
C ALA A 197 2.35 -20.99 -6.78
N ASP A 198 1.74 -22.13 -6.47
CA ASP A 198 2.45 -23.33 -6.07
C ASP A 198 2.97 -24.09 -7.30
N ILE A 199 3.95 -25.00 -7.07
CA ILE A 199 4.58 -25.85 -8.09
C ILE A 199 3.53 -26.68 -8.84
N GLU A 200 2.40 -27.01 -8.21
CA GLU A 200 1.27 -27.74 -8.80
C GLU A 200 0.30 -26.86 -9.61
N GLN A 201 0.67 -25.61 -9.95
CA GLN A 201 -0.17 -24.65 -10.70
C GLN A 201 -1.47 -24.24 -9.99
N THR A 202 -1.61 -24.53 -8.71
CA THR A 202 -2.77 -24.10 -7.92
C THR A 202 -2.55 -22.70 -7.39
N LEU A 203 -3.47 -21.78 -7.72
CA LEU A 203 -3.41 -20.40 -7.21
C LEU A 203 -4.02 -20.33 -5.81
N ALA A 204 -3.18 -20.10 -4.80
CA ALA A 204 -3.60 -19.85 -3.43
C ALA A 204 -3.61 -18.34 -3.14
N TYR A 205 -4.74 -17.83 -2.67
CA TYR A 205 -4.88 -16.44 -2.24
C TYR A 205 -4.69 -16.30 -0.73
N GLY A 206 -3.97 -15.26 -0.30
CA GLY A 206 -3.87 -14.89 1.10
C GLY A 206 -2.99 -15.78 1.97
N VAL A 207 -2.00 -16.48 1.39
CA VAL A 207 -1.04 -17.29 2.15
C VAL A 207 -0.04 -16.39 2.87
N HIS A 208 0.44 -15.34 2.21
CA HIS A 208 1.49 -14.45 2.71
C HIS A 208 1.06 -12.98 2.80
N GLY A 209 -0.24 -12.71 2.78
CA GLY A 209 -0.77 -11.34 2.83
C GLY A 209 -2.28 -11.32 2.70
N PRO A 210 -2.89 -10.15 2.45
CA PRO A 210 -4.34 -10.01 2.39
C PRO A 210 -5.00 -10.95 1.38
N LYS A 211 -6.07 -11.62 1.80
CA LYS A 211 -6.91 -12.45 0.93
C LYS A 211 -7.78 -11.61 0.00
N ARG A 212 -8.09 -10.39 0.43
CA ARG A 212 -8.92 -9.44 -0.30
C ARG A 212 -8.30 -8.05 -0.27
N LEU A 213 -8.49 -7.33 -1.37
CA LEU A 213 -8.16 -5.91 -1.49
C LEU A 213 -9.40 -5.15 -1.92
N VAL A 214 -9.73 -4.11 -1.18
CA VAL A 214 -10.81 -3.16 -1.52
C VAL A 214 -10.20 -1.78 -1.68
N VAL A 215 -10.40 -1.16 -2.83
CA VAL A 215 -9.95 0.20 -3.11
C VAL A 215 -11.12 1.15 -2.99
N VAL A 216 -11.03 2.09 -2.06
CA VAL A 216 -12.01 3.15 -1.85
C VAL A 216 -11.64 4.32 -2.75
N LEU A 217 -12.46 4.60 -3.74
CA LEU A 217 -12.26 5.68 -4.70
C LEU A 217 -12.92 6.98 -4.21
N VAL A 218 -12.14 8.08 -4.20
CA VAL A 218 -12.60 9.42 -3.82
C VAL A 218 -12.17 10.49 -4.81
#